data_e6c92ef53f10283214eb3ecf8dac6120
#
_entry.id   e6c92ef53f10283214eb3ecf8dac6120
#
_cell.length_a   1.000
_cell.length_b   1.000
_cell.length_c   1.000
_cell.angle_alpha   90.00
_cell.angle_beta   90.00
_cell.angle_gamma   90.00
#
_symmetry.space_group_name_H-M   'P 1'
#
loop_
_entity.id
_entity.type
_entity.pdbx_description
1 polymer ?
#
loop_
_entity_poly.entity_id
_entity_poly.type
_entity_poly.pdbx_seq_one_letter_code
_entity_poly.pdbx_strand_id
1 'polypeptide(L)'
;MNLTYDASMFKETFEKEFTYLNGFLRSVSRYGSKPVVIEPETGRSMTYSELNVMTNRLANAMAADGVGKNDIVMYQLQNCIEFVYCYIAPQKIGAINAPINFRLAPGEIALLIEDAAPKVFVYDMEYASTAQKALEISSYKPHIILAVDTDTKRIINQEKPELPHGHRLIGDYMGSSSGENPQLPCTPNIYEEVTRLYTSGTTNLPKGVPVNQVNEVLSAHDVMMHFPMNATDIVLNMTPWFHRGGLHAGGPTPSLYAGATMIILKQFSPKTCLKYAQDYKVTFMIGVPAALNMLVKTQKKTPYDLSCLKGIVTMGSPLEKADCIAYQQVLTPNVFNGYGTTESFWNTFLRPYDLPEMAGTAGRACTDDEVVVVKADSERRVEPDEYVDADNMEIGEIIIRTPKSSYSYSNNPEQAQKKFYKGFMYTGDLGTWDEKGFITVVGRKDDMIISAGENIYPVQLEEILNAHPGISDCVIVGVPDRTRGQSLAAYIVKENEALSGAEISQYCDEHPMISAYKKPRYYRFIDALPMTATGKKMHYKVREMALEDLKNGKLKRL
;
A
#
# COMPACT_ATOMS: atom_id res chain seq x y z
N MET A 1 -47.76 22.80 -4.52
CA MET A 1 -47.53 21.34 -4.47
C MET A 1 -46.20 21.09 -3.81
N ASN A 2 -46.17 20.54 -2.61
CA ASN A 2 -44.90 20.04 -2.07
C ASN A 2 -44.59 18.73 -2.82
N LEU A 3 -43.68 18.79 -3.80
CA LEU A 3 -43.17 17.59 -4.45
C LEU A 3 -42.26 16.88 -3.45
N THR A 4 -42.77 15.82 -2.83
CA THR A 4 -41.93 14.98 -1.98
C THR A 4 -41.17 14.00 -2.88
N TYR A 5 -39.83 14.08 -2.88
CA TYR A 5 -38.97 13.11 -3.56
C TYR A 5 -39.04 11.76 -2.86
N ASP A 6 -39.47 10.72 -3.57
CA ASP A 6 -39.43 9.34 -3.07
C ASP A 6 -38.15 8.64 -3.55
N ALA A 7 -37.25 8.36 -2.62
CA ALA A 7 -35.96 7.69 -2.88
C ALA A 7 -36.04 6.16 -2.76
N SER A 8 -37.21 5.58 -2.50
CA SER A 8 -37.33 4.15 -2.18
C SER A 8 -36.83 3.24 -3.29
N MET A 9 -37.24 3.48 -4.54
CA MET A 9 -36.79 2.71 -5.70
C MET A 9 -35.29 2.90 -5.95
N PHE A 10 -34.77 4.13 -5.81
CA PHE A 10 -33.35 4.41 -5.93
C PHE A 10 -32.54 3.60 -4.89
N LYS A 11 -32.94 3.63 -3.62
CA LYS A 11 -32.29 2.88 -2.55
C LYS A 11 -32.34 1.38 -2.80
N GLU A 12 -33.53 0.86 -3.09
CA GLU A 12 -33.73 -0.56 -3.32
C GLU A 12 -32.87 -1.09 -4.49
N THR A 13 -32.79 -0.34 -5.60
CA THR A 13 -32.03 -0.74 -6.78
C THR A 13 -30.55 -0.45 -6.60
N PHE A 14 -30.20 0.76 -6.19
CA PHE A 14 -28.82 1.24 -6.23
C PHE A 14 -27.94 0.65 -5.12
N GLU A 15 -28.47 0.46 -3.92
CA GLU A 15 -27.75 -0.18 -2.82
C GLU A 15 -27.43 -1.66 -3.09
N LYS A 16 -28.16 -2.31 -4.01
CA LYS A 16 -27.90 -3.69 -4.43
C LYS A 16 -27.01 -3.79 -5.67
N GLU A 17 -27.11 -2.82 -6.58
CA GLU A 17 -26.48 -2.87 -7.91
C GLU A 17 -25.16 -2.09 -8.01
N PHE A 18 -24.94 -1.09 -7.14
CA PHE A 18 -23.72 -0.27 -7.16
C PHE A 18 -22.59 -0.95 -6.40
N THR A 19 -22.29 -2.19 -6.76
CA THR A 19 -21.24 -3.00 -6.17
C THR A 19 -20.01 -3.05 -7.07
N TYR A 20 -18.86 -3.31 -6.48
CA TYR A 20 -17.62 -3.49 -7.23
C TYR A 20 -17.71 -4.69 -8.18
N LEU A 21 -18.28 -5.81 -7.70
CA LEU A 21 -18.49 -7.00 -8.53
C LEU A 21 -19.32 -6.70 -9.78
N ASN A 22 -20.42 -5.94 -9.64
CA ASN A 22 -21.23 -5.55 -10.79
C ASN A 22 -20.47 -4.63 -11.75
N GLY A 23 -19.59 -3.77 -11.24
CA GLY A 23 -18.65 -2.99 -12.06
C GLY A 23 -17.73 -3.87 -12.89
N PHE A 24 -17.12 -4.89 -12.27
CA PHE A 24 -16.30 -5.89 -12.96
C PHE A 24 -17.12 -6.65 -14.04
N LEU A 25 -18.32 -7.14 -13.70
CA LEU A 25 -19.17 -7.87 -14.65
C LEU A 25 -19.60 -7.00 -15.85
N ARG A 26 -19.83 -5.71 -15.63
CA ARG A 26 -20.05 -4.75 -16.73
C ARG A 26 -18.81 -4.60 -17.62
N SER A 27 -17.60 -4.62 -17.05
CA SER A 27 -16.35 -4.63 -17.83
C SER A 27 -16.17 -5.94 -18.59
N VAL A 28 -16.52 -7.09 -18.02
CA VAL A 28 -16.57 -8.37 -18.75
C VAL A 28 -17.50 -8.30 -19.96
N SER A 29 -18.71 -7.74 -19.79
CA SER A 29 -19.67 -7.58 -20.88
C SER A 29 -19.18 -6.64 -21.99
N ARG A 30 -18.48 -5.55 -21.63
CA ARG A 30 -18.00 -4.53 -22.58
C ARG A 30 -16.72 -4.95 -23.29
N TYR A 31 -15.83 -5.65 -22.61
CA TYR A 31 -14.44 -5.90 -23.03
C TYR A 31 -14.06 -7.37 -23.02
N GLY A 32 -15.02 -8.28 -23.16
CA GLY A 32 -14.86 -9.73 -22.97
C GLY A 32 -13.66 -10.36 -23.69
N SER A 33 -13.39 -9.98 -24.93
CA SER A 33 -12.27 -10.49 -25.74
C SER A 33 -10.94 -9.77 -25.51
N LYS A 34 -10.93 -8.68 -24.72
CA LYS A 34 -9.74 -7.90 -24.47
C LYS A 34 -8.86 -8.57 -23.40
N PRO A 35 -7.51 -8.58 -23.55
CA PRO A 35 -6.62 -9.00 -22.50
C PRO A 35 -6.83 -8.15 -21.23
N VAL A 36 -7.06 -8.81 -20.10
CA VAL A 36 -7.19 -8.18 -18.78
C VAL A 36 -5.88 -8.27 -18.00
N VAL A 37 -5.16 -9.38 -18.16
CA VAL A 37 -3.91 -9.63 -17.47
C VAL A 37 -2.94 -10.37 -18.38
N ILE A 38 -1.69 -9.95 -18.35
CA ILE A 38 -0.57 -10.56 -19.09
C ILE A 38 0.54 -10.83 -18.09
N GLU A 39 1.06 -12.05 -18.08
CA GLU A 39 2.18 -12.49 -17.25
C GLU A 39 3.38 -12.82 -18.16
N PRO A 40 4.27 -11.84 -18.41
CA PRO A 40 5.33 -11.99 -19.43
C PRO A 40 6.32 -13.11 -19.14
N GLU A 41 6.59 -13.41 -17.87
CA GLU A 41 7.57 -14.42 -17.47
C GLU A 41 7.15 -15.83 -17.88
N THR A 42 5.85 -16.15 -17.84
CA THR A 42 5.30 -17.45 -18.20
C THR A 42 4.70 -17.47 -19.59
N GLY A 43 4.49 -16.30 -20.21
CA GLY A 43 3.75 -16.13 -21.45
C GLY A 43 2.24 -16.33 -21.32
N ARG A 44 1.72 -16.48 -20.08
CA ARG A 44 0.27 -16.60 -19.84
C ARG A 44 -0.40 -15.25 -20.00
N SER A 45 -1.60 -15.28 -20.54
CA SER A 45 -2.49 -14.11 -20.59
C SER A 45 -3.93 -14.58 -20.50
N MET A 46 -4.81 -13.67 -20.06
CA MET A 46 -6.24 -13.93 -20.02
C MET A 46 -7.02 -12.73 -20.52
N THR A 47 -8.12 -12.99 -21.18
CA THR A 47 -9.15 -12.01 -21.51
C THR A 47 -10.12 -11.81 -20.33
N TYR A 48 -10.93 -10.76 -20.38
CA TYR A 48 -11.98 -10.51 -19.38
C TYR A 48 -12.96 -11.69 -19.29
N SER A 49 -13.36 -12.30 -20.42
CA SER A 49 -14.25 -13.46 -20.43
C SER A 49 -13.61 -14.69 -19.81
N GLU A 50 -12.36 -14.99 -20.15
CA GLU A 50 -11.63 -16.13 -19.57
C GLU A 50 -11.44 -15.95 -18.07
N LEU A 51 -11.05 -14.75 -17.60
CA LEU A 51 -10.94 -14.44 -16.18
C LEU A 51 -12.28 -14.64 -15.47
N ASN A 52 -13.39 -14.19 -16.07
CA ASN A 52 -14.72 -14.40 -15.50
C ASN A 52 -15.05 -15.89 -15.34
N VAL A 53 -14.77 -16.71 -16.36
CA VAL A 53 -14.99 -18.17 -16.31
C VAL A 53 -14.15 -18.80 -15.20
N MET A 54 -12.86 -18.45 -15.08
CA MET A 54 -11.99 -19.03 -14.06
C MET A 54 -12.40 -18.60 -12.64
N THR A 55 -12.77 -17.35 -12.45
CA THR A 55 -13.29 -16.87 -11.15
C THR A 55 -14.65 -17.49 -10.82
N ASN A 56 -15.49 -17.80 -11.82
CA ASN A 56 -16.73 -18.56 -11.62
C ASN A 56 -16.44 -19.99 -11.16
N ARG A 57 -15.49 -20.68 -11.80
CA ARG A 57 -15.10 -22.06 -11.41
C ARG A 57 -14.62 -22.10 -9.96
N LEU A 58 -13.75 -21.16 -9.57
CA LEU A 58 -13.26 -21.09 -8.19
C LEU A 58 -14.40 -20.79 -7.21
N ALA A 59 -15.28 -19.85 -7.54
CA ALA A 59 -16.43 -19.49 -6.72
C ALA A 59 -17.40 -20.67 -6.55
N ASN A 60 -17.71 -21.38 -7.64
CA ASN A 60 -18.60 -22.55 -7.60
C ASN A 60 -17.99 -23.72 -6.82
N ALA A 61 -16.67 -23.95 -6.95
CA ALA A 61 -15.97 -24.96 -6.14
C ALA A 61 -16.03 -24.63 -4.64
N MET A 62 -15.74 -23.38 -4.28
CA MET A 62 -15.83 -22.92 -2.89
C MET A 62 -17.27 -23.03 -2.35
N ALA A 63 -18.28 -22.62 -3.14
CA ALA A 63 -19.68 -22.71 -2.75
C ALA A 63 -20.13 -24.18 -2.54
N ALA A 64 -19.66 -25.11 -3.37
CA ALA A 64 -19.95 -26.55 -3.21
C ALA A 64 -19.36 -27.11 -1.90
N ASP A 65 -18.22 -26.59 -1.44
CA ASP A 65 -17.60 -26.92 -0.15
C ASP A 65 -18.15 -26.04 1.01
N GLY A 66 -19.28 -25.34 0.78
CA GLY A 66 -20.02 -24.58 1.80
C GLY A 66 -19.42 -23.21 2.14
N VAL A 67 -18.50 -22.67 1.35
CA VAL A 67 -18.02 -21.27 1.51
C VAL A 67 -19.11 -20.32 1.03
N GLY A 68 -19.40 -19.27 1.79
CA GLY A 68 -20.45 -18.33 1.44
C GLY A 68 -20.32 -16.99 2.17
N LYS A 69 -21.46 -16.34 2.41
CA LYS A 69 -21.52 -14.99 2.96
C LYS A 69 -20.71 -14.84 4.25
N ASN A 70 -19.85 -13.81 4.26
CA ASN A 70 -18.97 -13.43 5.37
C ASN A 70 -17.86 -14.44 5.70
N ASP A 71 -17.77 -15.58 5.01
CA ASP A 71 -16.60 -16.45 5.14
C ASP A 71 -15.37 -15.77 4.56
N ILE A 72 -14.20 -15.98 5.19
CA ILE A 72 -12.96 -15.34 4.74
C ILE A 72 -12.14 -16.29 3.88
N VAL A 73 -11.71 -15.80 2.74
CA VAL A 73 -10.71 -16.42 1.86
C VAL A 73 -9.42 -15.64 2.00
N MET A 74 -8.50 -16.14 2.82
CA MET A 74 -7.18 -15.53 3.04
C MET A 74 -6.18 -16.09 2.05
N TYR A 75 -5.30 -15.23 1.51
CA TYR A 75 -4.30 -15.69 0.55
C TYR A 75 -2.96 -14.99 0.69
N GLN A 76 -1.89 -15.82 0.71
CA GLN A 76 -0.48 -15.46 0.78
C GLN A 76 0.15 -15.63 -0.60
N LEU A 77 -0.09 -14.68 -1.50
CA LEU A 77 0.34 -14.74 -2.89
C LEU A 77 1.17 -13.53 -3.30
N GLN A 78 2.13 -13.75 -4.18
CA GLN A 78 2.75 -12.67 -4.95
C GLN A 78 1.78 -12.16 -6.04
N ASN A 79 2.19 -11.11 -6.78
CA ASN A 79 1.42 -10.67 -7.94
C ASN A 79 1.42 -11.78 -9.00
N CYS A 80 0.28 -12.38 -9.28
CA CYS A 80 0.06 -13.46 -10.24
C CYS A 80 -1.39 -13.47 -10.73
N ILE A 81 -1.69 -14.25 -11.75
CA ILE A 81 -3.06 -14.40 -12.27
C ILE A 81 -3.99 -14.94 -11.19
N GLU A 82 -3.54 -15.91 -10.40
CA GLU A 82 -4.31 -16.56 -9.35
C GLU A 82 -4.64 -15.61 -8.18
N PHE A 83 -3.83 -14.55 -7.97
CA PHE A 83 -4.18 -13.48 -7.05
C PHE A 83 -5.51 -12.82 -7.46
N VAL A 84 -5.68 -12.58 -8.77
CA VAL A 84 -6.93 -11.99 -9.29
C VAL A 84 -8.11 -12.94 -9.11
N TYR A 85 -7.89 -14.26 -9.21
CA TYR A 85 -8.93 -15.25 -8.90
C TYR A 85 -9.38 -15.12 -7.43
N CYS A 86 -8.41 -15.10 -6.50
CA CYS A 86 -8.68 -14.99 -5.07
C CYS A 86 -9.30 -13.63 -4.67
N TYR A 87 -9.09 -12.60 -5.49
CA TYR A 87 -9.71 -11.28 -5.27
C TYR A 87 -11.18 -11.24 -5.71
N ILE A 88 -11.52 -11.87 -6.85
CA ILE A 88 -12.87 -11.77 -7.44
C ILE A 88 -13.78 -12.93 -7.03
N ALA A 89 -13.29 -14.17 -7.00
CA ALA A 89 -14.15 -15.34 -6.78
C ALA A 89 -14.91 -15.30 -5.44
N PRO A 90 -14.31 -14.90 -4.29
CA PRO A 90 -15.03 -14.79 -3.04
C PRO A 90 -16.22 -13.83 -3.12
N GLN A 91 -16.05 -12.68 -3.79
CA GLN A 91 -17.11 -11.68 -3.95
C GLN A 91 -18.34 -12.24 -4.68
N LYS A 92 -18.15 -13.22 -5.60
CA LYS A 92 -19.24 -13.86 -6.35
C LYS A 92 -20.15 -14.75 -5.49
N ILE A 93 -19.73 -15.08 -4.29
CA ILE A 93 -20.48 -15.92 -3.32
C ILE A 93 -20.72 -15.21 -1.99
N GLY A 94 -20.45 -13.89 -1.94
CA GLY A 94 -20.63 -13.07 -0.75
C GLY A 94 -19.56 -13.28 0.33
N ALA A 95 -18.47 -13.96 0.01
CA ALA A 95 -17.32 -14.14 0.89
C ALA A 95 -16.36 -12.95 0.80
N ILE A 96 -15.49 -12.81 1.81
CA ILE A 96 -14.53 -11.72 1.97
C ILE A 96 -13.17 -12.21 1.50
N ASN A 97 -12.54 -11.47 0.58
CA ASN A 97 -11.16 -11.73 0.20
C ASN A 97 -10.18 -11.03 1.16
N ALA A 98 -9.10 -11.72 1.55
CA ALA A 98 -8.13 -11.20 2.52
C ALA A 98 -6.68 -11.47 2.07
N PRO A 99 -6.10 -10.62 1.20
CA PRO A 99 -4.70 -10.72 0.84
C PRO A 99 -3.79 -10.40 2.03
N ILE A 100 -2.76 -11.22 2.22
CA ILE A 100 -1.76 -10.99 3.26
C ILE A 100 -0.35 -10.88 2.67
N ASN A 101 0.54 -10.23 3.41
CA ASN A 101 1.92 -10.10 3.01
C ASN A 101 2.60 -11.49 2.91
N PHE A 102 3.04 -11.85 1.72
CA PHE A 102 3.67 -13.14 1.45
C PHE A 102 5.03 -13.32 2.15
N ARG A 103 5.64 -12.23 2.65
CA ARG A 103 6.94 -12.24 3.34
C ARG A 103 6.84 -12.36 4.86
N LEU A 104 5.64 -12.49 5.43
CA LEU A 104 5.46 -12.65 6.86
C LEU A 104 6.10 -13.93 7.38
N ALA A 105 6.61 -13.86 8.61
CA ALA A 105 7.10 -15.04 9.33
C ALA A 105 5.93 -15.97 9.72
N PRO A 106 6.18 -17.28 9.95
CA PRO A 106 5.12 -18.23 10.30
C PRO A 106 4.25 -17.81 11.48
N GLY A 107 4.86 -17.25 12.54
CA GLY A 107 4.13 -16.77 13.72
C GLY A 107 3.20 -15.59 13.40
N GLU A 108 3.64 -14.68 12.53
CA GLU A 108 2.82 -13.54 12.11
C GLU A 108 1.61 -14.01 11.28
N ILE A 109 1.81 -14.97 10.39
CA ILE A 109 0.70 -15.56 9.60
C ILE A 109 -0.26 -16.31 10.51
N ALA A 110 0.24 -17.05 11.51
CA ALA A 110 -0.60 -17.76 12.47
C ALA A 110 -1.52 -16.79 13.24
N LEU A 111 -1.00 -15.64 13.67
CA LEU A 111 -1.82 -14.60 14.30
C LEU A 111 -2.91 -14.04 13.38
N LEU A 112 -2.60 -13.86 12.08
CA LEU A 112 -3.60 -13.43 11.09
C LEU A 112 -4.67 -14.50 10.86
N ILE A 113 -4.28 -15.78 10.83
CA ILE A 113 -5.21 -16.91 10.71
C ILE A 113 -6.14 -16.96 11.93
N GLU A 114 -5.62 -16.72 13.14
CA GLU A 114 -6.43 -16.69 14.36
C GLU A 114 -7.38 -15.49 14.41
N ASP A 115 -6.92 -14.31 14.01
CA ASP A 115 -7.77 -13.10 13.97
C ASP A 115 -8.88 -13.21 12.92
N ALA A 116 -8.55 -13.68 11.72
CA ALA A 116 -9.48 -13.75 10.60
C ALA A 116 -10.39 -14.99 10.63
N ALA A 117 -9.94 -16.08 11.25
CA ALA A 117 -10.58 -17.40 11.20
C ALA A 117 -10.99 -17.80 9.75
N PRO A 118 -10.06 -17.80 8.76
CA PRO A 118 -10.42 -17.99 7.35
C PRO A 118 -10.91 -19.42 7.09
N LYS A 119 -11.99 -19.53 6.32
CA LYS A 119 -12.49 -20.83 5.89
C LYS A 119 -11.61 -21.45 4.81
N VAL A 120 -11.03 -20.61 3.95
CA VAL A 120 -10.09 -20.98 2.90
C VAL A 120 -8.76 -20.26 3.13
N PHE A 121 -7.66 -20.99 3.09
CA PHE A 121 -6.32 -20.43 3.05
C PHE A 121 -5.60 -20.84 1.77
N VAL A 122 -5.12 -19.85 1.01
CA VAL A 122 -4.40 -20.04 -0.26
C VAL A 122 -2.97 -19.55 -0.10
N TYR A 123 -1.98 -20.30 -0.56
CA TYR A 123 -0.58 -19.88 -0.51
C TYR A 123 0.16 -20.20 -1.80
N ASP A 124 1.24 -19.45 -2.07
CA ASP A 124 2.17 -19.75 -3.16
C ASP A 124 3.14 -20.86 -2.72
N MET A 125 3.38 -21.86 -3.57
CA MET A 125 4.31 -22.97 -3.32
C MET A 125 5.73 -22.51 -2.96
N GLU A 126 6.14 -21.33 -3.40
CA GLU A 126 7.42 -20.71 -2.98
C GLU A 126 7.48 -20.53 -1.46
N TYR A 127 6.32 -20.33 -0.81
CA TYR A 127 6.18 -20.13 0.63
C TYR A 127 5.59 -21.34 1.38
N ALA A 128 5.55 -22.53 0.76
CA ALA A 128 4.92 -23.70 1.33
C ALA A 128 5.42 -24.05 2.74
N SER A 129 6.73 -24.00 2.97
CA SER A 129 7.31 -24.25 4.30
C SER A 129 6.86 -23.22 5.36
N THR A 130 6.75 -21.95 4.98
CA THR A 130 6.27 -20.87 5.86
C THR A 130 4.79 -21.04 6.17
N ALA A 131 3.97 -21.32 5.14
CA ALA A 131 2.54 -21.56 5.28
C ALA A 131 2.25 -22.78 6.17
N GLN A 132 2.96 -23.88 5.96
CA GLN A 132 2.80 -25.10 6.75
C GLN A 132 3.13 -24.86 8.24
N LYS A 133 4.26 -24.21 8.53
CA LYS A 133 4.62 -23.84 9.91
C LYS A 133 3.59 -22.91 10.55
N ALA A 134 3.05 -21.96 9.82
CA ALA A 134 2.00 -21.08 10.31
C ALA A 134 0.73 -21.86 10.67
N LEU A 135 0.33 -22.81 9.80
CA LEU A 135 -0.79 -23.70 10.08
C LEU A 135 -0.55 -24.64 11.27
N GLU A 136 0.70 -25.04 11.54
CA GLU A 136 1.06 -25.82 12.74
C GLU A 136 0.95 -24.98 14.02
N ILE A 137 1.42 -23.73 13.98
CA ILE A 137 1.42 -22.80 15.13
C ILE A 137 -0.01 -22.35 15.48
N SER A 138 -0.81 -22.00 14.48
CA SER A 138 -2.16 -21.49 14.71
C SER A 138 -3.07 -22.50 15.40
N SER A 139 -3.81 -22.04 16.40
CA SER A 139 -4.86 -22.84 17.06
C SER A 139 -6.08 -23.05 16.16
N TYR A 140 -6.33 -22.14 15.23
CA TYR A 140 -7.40 -22.24 14.23
C TYR A 140 -6.88 -22.93 12.96
N LYS A 141 -7.71 -23.81 12.39
CA LYS A 141 -7.37 -24.53 11.14
C LYS A 141 -8.39 -24.19 10.03
N PRO A 142 -7.95 -23.60 8.91
CA PRO A 142 -8.80 -23.44 7.74
C PRO A 142 -9.34 -24.78 7.24
N HIS A 143 -10.59 -24.80 6.78
CA HIS A 143 -11.22 -26.03 6.27
C HIS A 143 -10.68 -26.43 4.91
N ILE A 144 -10.30 -25.46 4.07
CA ILE A 144 -9.80 -25.65 2.72
C ILE A 144 -8.42 -25.01 2.62
N ILE A 145 -7.42 -25.78 2.21
CA ILE A 145 -6.06 -25.27 2.02
C ILE A 145 -5.68 -25.51 0.57
N LEU A 146 -5.38 -24.41 -0.13
CA LEU A 146 -5.05 -24.41 -1.55
C LEU A 146 -3.63 -23.88 -1.76
N ALA A 147 -2.96 -24.45 -2.76
CA ALA A 147 -1.65 -24.02 -3.20
C ALA A 147 -1.71 -23.46 -4.63
N VAL A 148 -0.95 -22.42 -4.88
CA VAL A 148 -0.70 -21.87 -6.20
C VAL A 148 0.76 -22.09 -6.54
N ASP A 149 1.04 -22.62 -7.73
CA ASP A 149 2.42 -22.74 -8.22
C ASP A 149 2.72 -21.62 -9.21
N THR A 150 3.55 -20.67 -8.79
CA THR A 150 4.00 -19.55 -9.62
C THR A 150 5.44 -19.73 -10.10
N ASP A 151 6.05 -20.89 -9.92
CA ASP A 151 7.40 -21.18 -10.42
C ASP A 151 7.39 -21.22 -11.95
N THR A 152 7.99 -20.21 -12.57
CA THR A 152 8.05 -20.03 -14.02
C THR A 152 8.60 -21.27 -14.74
N LYS A 153 9.61 -21.94 -14.17
CA LYS A 153 10.22 -23.13 -14.79
C LYS A 153 9.27 -24.31 -14.74
N ARG A 154 8.65 -24.55 -13.59
CA ARG A 154 7.64 -25.62 -13.46
C ARG A 154 6.43 -25.39 -14.35
N ILE A 155 5.91 -24.18 -14.40
CA ILE A 155 4.77 -23.83 -15.25
C ILE A 155 5.09 -24.09 -16.71
N ILE A 156 6.26 -23.65 -17.20
CA ILE A 156 6.67 -23.85 -18.59
C ILE A 156 6.89 -25.33 -18.89
N ASN A 157 7.50 -26.09 -17.99
CA ASN A 157 7.75 -27.53 -18.15
C ASN A 157 6.53 -28.39 -17.84
N GLN A 158 5.43 -27.80 -17.35
CA GLN A 158 4.22 -28.51 -16.91
C GLN A 158 4.49 -29.54 -15.79
N GLU A 159 5.46 -29.25 -14.94
CA GLU A 159 5.79 -30.08 -13.78
C GLU A 159 4.78 -29.83 -12.65
N LYS A 160 4.32 -30.91 -11.99
CA LYS A 160 3.48 -30.78 -10.80
C LYS A 160 4.35 -30.62 -9.55
N PRO A 161 4.06 -29.63 -8.68
CA PRO A 161 4.77 -29.51 -7.42
C PRO A 161 4.37 -30.63 -6.45
N GLU A 162 5.28 -31.02 -5.56
CA GLU A 162 4.97 -31.90 -4.45
C GLU A 162 4.22 -31.11 -3.36
N LEU A 163 3.01 -31.54 -3.04
CA LEU A 163 2.11 -30.86 -2.12
C LEU A 163 2.17 -31.47 -0.73
N PRO A 164 2.08 -30.65 0.35
CA PRO A 164 1.83 -31.15 1.69
C PRO A 164 0.52 -31.96 1.73
N HIS A 165 0.49 -32.99 2.61
CA HIS A 165 -0.69 -33.83 2.76
C HIS A 165 -1.95 -33.01 3.12
N GLY A 166 -3.04 -33.29 2.45
CA GLY A 166 -4.31 -32.59 2.65
C GLY A 166 -4.45 -31.25 1.90
N HIS A 167 -3.39 -30.76 1.24
CA HIS A 167 -3.44 -29.55 0.43
C HIS A 167 -3.77 -29.87 -1.03
N ARG A 168 -4.38 -28.95 -1.76
CA ARG A 168 -4.76 -29.12 -3.17
C ARG A 168 -4.23 -27.96 -4.02
N LEU A 169 -3.81 -28.22 -5.25
CA LEU A 169 -3.56 -27.14 -6.22
C LEU A 169 -4.88 -26.44 -6.54
N ILE A 170 -4.86 -25.11 -6.66
CA ILE A 170 -6.06 -24.31 -6.98
C ILE A 170 -6.69 -24.75 -8.32
N GLY A 171 -5.87 -25.14 -9.31
CA GLY A 171 -6.34 -25.66 -10.59
C GLY A 171 -7.07 -27.00 -10.46
N ASP A 172 -6.51 -27.93 -9.68
CA ASP A 172 -7.12 -29.24 -9.40
C ASP A 172 -8.41 -29.07 -8.55
N TYR A 173 -8.41 -28.09 -7.64
CA TYR A 173 -9.58 -27.74 -6.81
C TYR A 173 -10.75 -27.22 -7.63
N MET A 174 -10.48 -26.32 -8.57
CA MET A 174 -11.51 -25.82 -9.50
C MET A 174 -12.05 -26.95 -10.41
N GLY A 175 -11.19 -27.86 -10.85
CA GLY A 175 -11.52 -29.03 -11.63
C GLY A 175 -12.54 -28.76 -12.75
N SER A 176 -13.65 -29.54 -12.74
CA SER A 176 -14.76 -29.39 -13.69
C SER A 176 -15.91 -28.50 -13.16
N SER A 177 -15.69 -27.70 -12.10
CA SER A 177 -16.72 -26.80 -11.57
C SER A 177 -17.25 -25.86 -12.66
N SER A 178 -18.53 -25.49 -12.55
CA SER A 178 -19.21 -24.67 -13.56
C SER A 178 -18.48 -23.33 -13.80
N GLY A 179 -18.34 -22.96 -15.06
CA GLY A 179 -17.84 -21.65 -15.48
C GLY A 179 -18.93 -20.56 -15.56
N GLU A 180 -20.18 -20.92 -15.24
CA GLU A 180 -21.28 -19.95 -15.18
C GLU A 180 -21.24 -19.16 -13.87
N ASN A 181 -21.77 -17.93 -13.89
CA ASN A 181 -21.84 -17.12 -12.69
C ASN A 181 -22.63 -17.86 -11.58
N PRO A 182 -22.05 -18.01 -10.38
CA PRO A 182 -22.77 -18.62 -9.28
C PRO A 182 -23.98 -17.78 -8.91
N GLN A 183 -25.05 -18.43 -8.42
CA GLN A 183 -26.15 -17.71 -7.81
C GLN A 183 -25.72 -17.22 -6.43
N LEU A 184 -25.81 -15.89 -6.23
CA LEU A 184 -25.53 -15.31 -4.92
C LEU A 184 -26.55 -15.85 -3.89
N PRO A 185 -26.09 -16.36 -2.74
CA PRO A 185 -26.98 -16.90 -1.71
C PRO A 185 -27.80 -15.81 -1.01
N CYS A 186 -27.47 -14.55 -1.24
CA CYS A 186 -28.16 -13.38 -0.67
C CYS A 186 -28.02 -12.19 -1.62
N THR A 187 -28.93 -11.22 -1.50
CA THR A 187 -28.81 -9.94 -2.20
C THR A 187 -27.62 -9.17 -1.66
N PRO A 188 -26.65 -8.75 -2.50
CA PRO A 188 -25.52 -7.95 -2.06
C PRO A 188 -25.98 -6.57 -1.55
N ASN A 189 -25.21 -6.00 -0.64
CA ASN A 189 -25.41 -4.65 -0.13
C ASN A 189 -24.11 -3.87 -0.22
N ILE A 190 -24.20 -2.61 -0.62
CA ILE A 190 -23.03 -1.73 -0.80
C ILE A 190 -22.20 -1.52 0.47
N TYR A 191 -22.76 -1.75 1.65
CA TYR A 191 -22.09 -1.59 2.95
C TYR A 191 -21.39 -2.87 3.44
N GLU A 192 -21.55 -4.01 2.74
CA GLU A 192 -20.92 -5.27 3.14
C GLU A 192 -19.41 -5.25 2.88
N GLU A 193 -18.63 -5.76 3.86
CA GLU A 193 -17.20 -5.98 3.69
C GLU A 193 -16.97 -7.01 2.57
N VAL A 194 -16.04 -6.71 1.67
CA VAL A 194 -15.66 -7.60 0.57
C VAL A 194 -14.17 -7.84 0.49
N THR A 195 -13.38 -6.95 1.08
CA THR A 195 -11.93 -7.07 1.17
C THR A 195 -11.49 -6.74 2.58
N ARG A 196 -10.61 -7.57 3.16
CA ARG A 196 -9.95 -7.28 4.43
C ARG A 196 -8.46 -7.12 4.21
N LEU A 197 -7.95 -5.93 4.47
CA LEU A 197 -6.52 -5.65 4.40
C LEU A 197 -5.92 -5.63 5.80
N TYR A 198 -4.67 -6.05 5.93
CA TYR A 198 -3.97 -6.00 7.21
C TYR A 198 -2.88 -4.95 7.21
N THR A 199 -2.82 -4.14 8.27
CA THR A 199 -1.76 -3.15 8.46
C THR A 199 -0.89 -3.56 9.64
N SER A 200 0.42 -3.33 9.51
CA SER A 200 1.33 -3.39 10.65
C SER A 200 1.04 -2.18 11.55
N GLY A 201 0.28 -2.40 12.62
CA GLY A 201 0.08 -1.35 13.63
C GLY A 201 1.36 -1.06 14.41
N THR A 202 1.40 0.07 15.14
CA THR A 202 2.42 0.37 16.16
C THR A 202 2.36 -0.61 17.36
N THR A 203 1.31 -1.39 17.47
CA THR A 203 1.15 -2.54 18.37
C THR A 203 1.54 -3.82 17.63
N ASN A 204 2.17 -4.78 18.30
CA ASN A 204 2.69 -6.04 17.73
C ASN A 204 1.67 -6.91 16.97
N LEU A 205 0.38 -6.55 16.94
CA LEU A 205 -0.67 -7.27 16.23
C LEU A 205 -1.13 -6.47 15.01
N PRO A 206 -1.11 -7.07 13.80
CA PRO A 206 -1.71 -6.46 12.62
C PRO A 206 -3.21 -6.21 12.82
N LYS A 207 -3.71 -5.09 12.27
CA LYS A 207 -5.13 -4.72 12.36
C LYS A 207 -5.82 -5.02 11.04
N GLY A 208 -6.93 -5.73 11.09
CA GLY A 208 -7.80 -5.94 9.94
C GLY A 208 -8.57 -4.66 9.60
N VAL A 209 -8.38 -4.15 8.41
CA VAL A 209 -9.08 -2.98 7.85
C VAL A 209 -10.15 -3.48 6.90
N PRO A 210 -11.44 -3.39 7.27
CA PRO A 210 -12.52 -3.78 6.38
C PRO A 210 -12.67 -2.75 5.25
N VAL A 211 -12.87 -3.25 4.04
CA VAL A 211 -13.17 -2.46 2.85
C VAL A 211 -14.49 -2.97 2.30
N ASN A 212 -15.50 -2.11 2.28
CA ASN A 212 -16.83 -2.47 1.78
C ASN A 212 -16.96 -2.21 0.27
N GLN A 213 -18.10 -2.60 -0.32
CA GLN A 213 -18.36 -2.44 -1.75
C GLN A 213 -18.22 -0.98 -2.22
N VAL A 214 -18.74 -0.01 -1.44
CA VAL A 214 -18.63 1.42 -1.77
C VAL A 214 -17.18 1.88 -1.74
N ASN A 215 -16.42 1.46 -0.73
CA ASN A 215 -15.00 1.83 -0.65
C ASN A 215 -14.20 1.30 -1.85
N GLU A 216 -14.50 0.07 -2.34
CA GLU A 216 -13.87 -0.49 -3.54
C GLU A 216 -14.22 0.33 -4.79
N VAL A 217 -15.51 0.64 -4.99
CA VAL A 217 -15.98 1.41 -6.16
C VAL A 217 -15.37 2.81 -6.14
N LEU A 218 -15.45 3.52 -5.00
CA LEU A 218 -14.93 4.89 -4.90
C LEU A 218 -13.41 4.94 -5.01
N SER A 219 -12.69 3.91 -4.54
CA SER A 219 -11.25 3.81 -4.77
C SER A 219 -10.90 3.66 -6.26
N ALA A 220 -11.70 2.88 -7.01
CA ALA A 220 -11.52 2.77 -8.46
C ALA A 220 -11.85 4.08 -9.18
N HIS A 221 -12.94 4.76 -8.80
CA HIS A 221 -13.32 6.06 -9.37
C HIS A 221 -12.25 7.12 -9.09
N ASP A 222 -11.69 7.15 -7.89
CA ASP A 222 -10.66 8.09 -7.49
C ASP A 222 -9.40 7.97 -8.38
N VAL A 223 -9.00 6.73 -8.70
CA VAL A 223 -7.93 6.48 -9.67
C VAL A 223 -8.30 7.05 -11.04
N MET A 224 -9.49 6.74 -11.55
CA MET A 224 -9.94 7.21 -12.87
C MET A 224 -10.05 8.74 -12.96
N MET A 225 -10.31 9.43 -11.85
CA MET A 225 -10.37 10.90 -11.78
C MET A 225 -9.00 11.55 -11.67
N HIS A 226 -8.08 10.97 -10.92
CA HIS A 226 -6.84 11.65 -10.58
C HIS A 226 -5.65 11.30 -11.50
N PHE A 227 -5.49 10.04 -11.91
CA PHE A 227 -4.68 9.74 -13.09
C PHE A 227 -5.56 8.98 -14.09
N PRO A 228 -5.99 9.62 -15.17
CA PRO A 228 -7.20 9.29 -15.93
C PRO A 228 -7.10 7.95 -16.67
N MET A 229 -7.01 6.86 -15.92
CA MET A 229 -6.96 5.50 -16.40
C MET A 229 -8.32 5.10 -16.99
N ASN A 230 -8.28 4.43 -18.13
CA ASN A 230 -9.46 3.97 -18.84
C ASN A 230 -9.22 2.63 -19.56
N ALA A 231 -10.21 2.15 -20.29
CA ALA A 231 -10.15 0.85 -20.97
C ALA A 231 -9.05 0.72 -22.04
N THR A 232 -8.44 1.79 -22.51
CA THR A 232 -7.33 1.72 -23.48
C THR A 232 -5.96 1.59 -22.84
N ASP A 233 -5.90 1.66 -21.51
CA ASP A 233 -4.64 1.70 -20.79
C ASP A 233 -4.06 0.32 -20.51
N ILE A 234 -2.73 0.29 -20.47
CA ILE A 234 -1.91 -0.86 -20.07
C ILE A 234 -1.08 -0.42 -18.86
N VAL A 235 -1.26 -1.09 -17.75
CA VAL A 235 -0.73 -0.67 -16.45
C VAL A 235 0.32 -1.64 -15.95
N LEU A 236 1.44 -1.12 -15.47
CA LEU A 236 2.48 -1.85 -14.77
C LEU A 236 2.59 -1.34 -13.33
N ASN A 237 2.02 -2.08 -12.38
CA ASN A 237 2.16 -1.76 -10.96
C ASN A 237 3.31 -2.56 -10.36
N MET A 238 4.35 -1.85 -9.90
CA MET A 238 5.56 -2.43 -9.32
C MET A 238 5.44 -2.75 -7.83
N THR A 239 4.28 -2.46 -7.22
CA THR A 239 4.06 -2.70 -5.79
C THR A 239 3.30 -4.01 -5.55
N PRO A 240 3.52 -4.69 -4.41
CA PRO A 240 2.76 -5.89 -4.08
C PRO A 240 1.26 -5.60 -3.91
N TRP A 241 0.42 -6.43 -4.53
CA TRP A 241 -1.03 -6.24 -4.54
C TRP A 241 -1.72 -6.53 -3.21
N PHE A 242 -1.06 -7.17 -2.25
CA PHE A 242 -1.63 -7.37 -0.91
C PHE A 242 -1.72 -6.07 -0.09
N HIS A 243 -1.05 -5.00 -0.50
CA HIS A 243 -1.19 -3.66 0.09
C HIS A 243 -2.29 -2.84 -0.58
N ARG A 244 -2.90 -1.94 0.19
CA ARG A 244 -3.90 -1.00 -0.35
C ARG A 244 -3.39 -0.25 -1.59
N GLY A 245 -2.16 0.26 -1.54
CA GLY A 245 -1.53 0.92 -2.68
C GLY A 245 -1.33 0.01 -3.88
N GLY A 246 -0.87 -1.24 -3.67
CA GLY A 246 -0.70 -2.21 -4.75
C GLY A 246 -2.03 -2.64 -5.37
N LEU A 247 -3.04 -2.91 -4.54
CA LEU A 247 -4.35 -3.39 -4.99
C LEU A 247 -5.15 -2.29 -5.69
N HIS A 248 -5.21 -1.08 -5.09
CA HIS A 248 -6.12 -0.01 -5.49
C HIS A 248 -5.48 1.08 -6.34
N ALA A 249 -4.15 1.28 -6.28
CA ALA A 249 -3.51 2.32 -7.07
C ALA A 249 -2.97 1.78 -8.40
N GLY A 250 -3.84 1.51 -9.35
CA GLY A 250 -3.47 0.93 -10.65
C GLY A 250 -3.17 -0.57 -10.60
N GLY A 251 -3.56 -1.27 -9.54
CA GLY A 251 -3.58 -2.73 -9.46
C GLY A 251 -4.93 -3.31 -9.90
N PRO A 252 -5.28 -4.51 -9.40
CA PRO A 252 -6.51 -5.20 -9.80
C PRO A 252 -7.78 -4.36 -9.68
N THR A 253 -7.98 -3.65 -8.56
CA THR A 253 -9.22 -2.91 -8.30
C THR A 253 -9.59 -1.94 -9.42
N PRO A 254 -8.81 -0.89 -9.71
CA PRO A 254 -9.20 0.07 -10.75
C PRO A 254 -9.06 -0.51 -12.17
N SER A 255 -8.10 -1.41 -12.41
CA SER A 255 -7.89 -1.97 -13.75
C SER A 255 -9.08 -2.83 -14.21
N LEU A 256 -9.58 -3.70 -13.33
CA LEU A 256 -10.75 -4.52 -13.63
C LEU A 256 -12.02 -3.68 -13.79
N TYR A 257 -12.16 -2.64 -12.99
CA TYR A 257 -13.31 -1.74 -13.03
C TYR A 257 -13.35 -0.86 -14.28
N ALA A 258 -12.20 -0.30 -14.67
CA ALA A 258 -12.04 0.57 -15.83
C ALA A 258 -11.98 -0.18 -17.19
N GLY A 259 -11.75 -1.49 -17.17
CA GLY A 259 -11.53 -2.27 -18.39
C GLY A 259 -10.09 -2.19 -18.91
N ALA A 260 -9.10 -1.82 -18.09
CA ALA A 260 -7.69 -1.73 -18.45
C ALA A 260 -6.99 -3.10 -18.53
N THR A 261 -5.76 -3.15 -19.05
CA THR A 261 -4.91 -4.34 -19.09
C THR A 261 -3.80 -4.21 -18.05
N MET A 262 -3.56 -5.25 -17.26
CA MET A 262 -2.46 -5.30 -16.28
C MET A 262 -1.30 -6.15 -16.79
N ILE A 263 -0.08 -5.63 -16.65
CA ILE A 263 1.15 -6.42 -16.80
C ILE A 263 1.58 -6.89 -15.41
N ILE A 264 1.69 -8.19 -15.22
CA ILE A 264 2.14 -8.78 -13.96
C ILE A 264 3.66 -8.64 -13.85
N LEU A 265 4.09 -8.15 -12.70
CA LEU A 265 5.48 -8.14 -12.26
C LEU A 265 5.56 -8.92 -10.94
N LYS A 266 6.08 -10.13 -11.00
CA LYS A 266 6.25 -11.00 -9.82
C LYS A 266 7.38 -10.47 -8.91
N GLN A 267 8.54 -10.14 -9.52
CA GLN A 267 9.71 -9.62 -8.82
C GLN A 267 10.18 -8.32 -9.45
N PHE A 268 10.45 -7.33 -8.60
CA PHE A 268 10.94 -6.04 -9.07
C PHE A 268 12.37 -6.15 -9.60
N SER A 269 12.54 -5.69 -10.83
CA SER A 269 13.84 -5.44 -11.47
C SER A 269 13.70 -4.19 -12.35
N PRO A 270 14.54 -3.16 -12.18
CA PRO A 270 14.44 -1.94 -12.98
C PRO A 270 14.52 -2.20 -14.48
N LYS A 271 15.41 -3.10 -14.90
CA LYS A 271 15.56 -3.48 -16.31
C LYS A 271 14.32 -4.18 -16.85
N THR A 272 13.76 -5.10 -16.06
CA THR A 272 12.53 -5.84 -16.43
C THR A 272 11.36 -4.87 -16.57
N CYS A 273 11.18 -3.94 -15.61
CA CYS A 273 10.13 -2.94 -15.64
C CYS A 273 10.21 -2.06 -16.89
N LEU A 274 11.39 -1.51 -17.20
CA LEU A 274 11.58 -0.64 -18.36
C LEU A 274 11.43 -1.43 -19.68
N LYS A 275 11.92 -2.67 -19.72
CA LYS A 275 11.71 -3.57 -20.86
C LYS A 275 10.22 -3.84 -21.08
N TYR A 276 9.47 -4.17 -20.03
CA TYR A 276 8.01 -4.39 -20.15
C TYR A 276 7.27 -3.11 -20.55
N ALA A 277 7.69 -1.95 -20.03
CA ALA A 277 7.12 -0.68 -20.42
C ALA A 277 7.24 -0.45 -21.93
N GLN A 278 8.41 -0.72 -22.49
CA GLN A 278 8.66 -0.63 -23.94
C GLN A 278 7.90 -1.69 -24.73
N ASP A 279 8.04 -2.97 -24.38
CA ASP A 279 7.56 -4.11 -25.17
C ASP A 279 6.02 -4.17 -25.22
N TYR A 280 5.37 -3.87 -24.09
CA TYR A 280 3.92 -3.92 -23.94
C TYR A 280 3.24 -2.55 -24.09
N LYS A 281 4.01 -1.47 -24.42
CA LYS A 281 3.48 -0.12 -24.59
C LYS A 281 2.70 0.35 -23.34
N VAL A 282 3.29 0.14 -22.18
CA VAL A 282 2.69 0.52 -20.90
C VAL A 282 2.38 2.02 -20.88
N THR A 283 1.17 2.35 -20.43
CA THR A 283 0.70 3.74 -20.38
C THR A 283 0.84 4.38 -19.00
N PHE A 284 0.73 3.56 -17.93
CA PHE A 284 0.96 4.00 -16.56
C PHE A 284 1.86 3.03 -15.80
N MET A 285 2.86 3.58 -15.13
CA MET A 285 3.69 2.84 -14.18
C MET A 285 3.43 3.35 -12.77
N ILE A 286 3.27 2.43 -11.82
CA ILE A 286 2.99 2.74 -10.43
C ILE A 286 4.08 2.14 -9.54
N GLY A 287 4.64 2.94 -8.65
CA GLY A 287 5.68 2.46 -7.73
C GLY A 287 5.95 3.40 -6.57
N VAL A 288 6.76 2.95 -5.64
CA VAL A 288 7.27 3.78 -4.55
C VAL A 288 8.49 4.59 -5.02
N PRO A 289 8.83 5.74 -4.39
CA PRO A 289 9.98 6.55 -4.81
C PRO A 289 11.28 5.76 -4.96
N ALA A 290 11.59 4.86 -4.03
CA ALA A 290 12.80 4.03 -4.12
C ALA A 290 12.87 3.20 -5.41
N ALA A 291 11.76 2.61 -5.86
CA ALA A 291 11.70 1.85 -7.11
C ALA A 291 11.87 2.78 -8.32
N LEU A 292 11.21 3.94 -8.32
CA LEU A 292 11.33 4.92 -9.40
C LEU A 292 12.75 5.50 -9.52
N ASN A 293 13.44 5.73 -8.41
CA ASN A 293 14.85 6.14 -8.41
C ASN A 293 15.76 5.10 -9.08
N MET A 294 15.49 3.81 -8.86
CA MET A 294 16.20 2.74 -9.57
C MET A 294 15.88 2.72 -11.07
N LEU A 295 14.64 3.02 -11.46
CA LEU A 295 14.29 3.18 -12.89
C LEU A 295 15.04 4.34 -13.52
N VAL A 296 15.11 5.51 -12.87
CA VAL A 296 15.85 6.69 -13.36
C VAL A 296 17.31 6.36 -13.59
N LYS A 297 17.98 5.73 -12.60
CA LYS A 297 19.39 5.30 -12.73
C LYS A 297 19.57 4.33 -13.92
N THR A 298 18.66 3.40 -14.10
CA THR A 298 18.73 2.40 -15.18
C THR A 298 18.44 3.03 -16.53
N GLN A 299 17.43 3.89 -16.65
CA GLN A 299 17.04 4.57 -17.88
C GLN A 299 18.17 5.49 -18.40
N LYS A 300 18.86 6.21 -17.49
CA LYS A 300 20.04 7.02 -17.85
C LYS A 300 21.17 6.17 -18.41
N LYS A 301 21.39 4.96 -17.89
CA LYS A 301 22.47 4.05 -18.32
C LYS A 301 22.11 3.28 -19.59
N THR A 302 20.88 2.82 -19.70
CA THR A 302 20.38 2.00 -20.81
C THR A 302 18.98 2.49 -21.14
N PRO A 303 18.84 3.39 -22.14
CA PRO A 303 17.55 3.97 -22.51
C PRO A 303 16.60 2.92 -23.12
N TYR A 304 15.35 2.98 -22.72
CA TYR A 304 14.20 2.26 -23.27
C TYR A 304 13.19 3.26 -23.86
N ASP A 305 12.38 2.80 -24.80
CA ASP A 305 11.31 3.62 -25.36
C ASP A 305 10.11 3.71 -24.38
N LEU A 306 9.97 4.86 -23.73
CA LEU A 306 8.89 5.18 -22.80
C LEU A 306 7.85 6.14 -23.39
N SER A 307 7.83 6.34 -24.72
CA SER A 307 6.97 7.31 -25.41
C SER A 307 5.47 7.05 -25.22
N CYS A 308 5.09 5.82 -24.87
CA CYS A 308 3.70 5.45 -24.58
C CYS A 308 3.24 5.83 -23.16
N LEU A 309 4.16 6.19 -22.24
CA LEU A 309 3.80 6.54 -20.88
C LEU A 309 2.97 7.84 -20.85
N LYS A 310 1.73 7.71 -20.40
CA LYS A 310 0.86 8.83 -20.04
C LYS A 310 1.22 9.42 -18.69
N GLY A 311 1.83 8.63 -17.79
CA GLY A 311 2.27 9.08 -16.49
C GLY A 311 2.89 8.00 -15.63
N ILE A 312 3.56 8.46 -14.57
CA ILE A 312 4.00 7.62 -13.45
C ILE A 312 3.33 8.09 -12.17
N VAL A 313 2.93 7.14 -11.34
CA VAL A 313 2.29 7.41 -10.05
C VAL A 313 3.18 6.90 -8.94
N THR A 314 3.50 7.77 -8.00
CA THR A 314 4.25 7.38 -6.80
C THR A 314 3.39 7.50 -5.55
N MET A 315 3.74 6.76 -4.51
CA MET A 315 3.00 6.69 -3.26
C MET A 315 3.79 5.98 -2.17
N GLY A 316 3.27 6.02 -0.98
CA GLY A 316 3.70 5.15 0.11
C GLY A 316 4.87 5.67 0.93
N SER A 317 5.60 6.65 0.45
CA SER A 317 6.60 7.45 1.18
C SER A 317 6.63 8.85 0.60
N PRO A 318 7.15 9.86 1.32
CA PRO A 318 7.30 11.20 0.78
C PRO A 318 8.05 11.20 -0.56
N LEU A 319 7.60 12.04 -1.48
CA LEU A 319 8.28 12.29 -2.74
C LEU A 319 9.14 13.54 -2.59
N GLU A 320 10.46 13.38 -2.58
CA GLU A 320 11.38 14.51 -2.52
C GLU A 320 11.30 15.35 -3.79
N LYS A 321 11.49 16.67 -3.65
CA LYS A 321 11.45 17.61 -4.79
C LYS A 321 12.46 17.26 -5.87
N ALA A 322 13.69 16.90 -5.48
CA ALA A 322 14.75 16.51 -6.41
C ALA A 322 14.40 15.25 -7.21
N ASP A 323 13.81 14.26 -6.56
CA ASP A 323 13.35 13.02 -7.19
C ASP A 323 12.22 13.28 -8.18
N CYS A 324 11.23 14.09 -7.79
CA CYS A 324 10.12 14.48 -8.67
C CYS A 324 10.63 15.11 -9.97
N ILE A 325 11.57 16.06 -9.88
CA ILE A 325 12.19 16.72 -11.03
C ILE A 325 12.99 15.70 -11.88
N ALA A 326 13.70 14.78 -11.24
CA ALA A 326 14.44 13.74 -11.96
C ALA A 326 13.51 12.80 -12.75
N TYR A 327 12.35 12.44 -12.17
CA TYR A 327 11.33 11.63 -12.86
C TYR A 327 10.77 12.36 -14.08
N GLN A 328 10.46 13.67 -13.94
CA GLN A 328 9.97 14.48 -15.05
C GLN A 328 10.96 14.54 -16.22
N GLN A 329 12.24 14.62 -15.93
CA GLN A 329 13.29 14.74 -16.94
C GLN A 329 13.64 13.42 -17.62
N VAL A 330 13.51 12.29 -16.91
CA VAL A 330 14.10 11.00 -17.35
C VAL A 330 13.03 9.98 -17.75
N LEU A 331 11.87 9.96 -17.08
CA LEU A 331 10.86 8.95 -17.32
C LEU A 331 9.66 9.52 -18.12
N THR A 332 8.99 10.52 -17.58
CA THR A 332 7.86 11.20 -18.22
C THR A 332 7.58 12.53 -17.52
N PRO A 333 7.17 13.60 -18.25
CA PRO A 333 6.81 14.86 -17.61
C PRO A 333 5.62 14.74 -16.65
N ASN A 334 4.79 13.70 -16.81
CA ASN A 334 3.56 13.51 -16.06
C ASN A 334 3.81 12.66 -14.81
N VAL A 335 4.24 13.31 -13.73
CA VAL A 335 4.44 12.70 -12.41
C VAL A 335 3.24 12.98 -11.54
N PHE A 336 2.73 11.92 -10.90
CA PHE A 336 1.64 11.98 -9.93
C PHE A 336 2.14 11.45 -8.59
N ASN A 337 1.64 12.01 -7.47
CA ASN A 337 1.96 11.51 -6.14
C ASN A 337 0.69 11.44 -5.29
N GLY A 338 0.39 10.25 -4.75
CA GLY A 338 -0.77 10.01 -3.89
C GLY A 338 -0.34 9.76 -2.44
N TYR A 339 -0.93 10.50 -1.50
CA TYR A 339 -0.80 10.26 -0.07
C TYR A 339 -2.11 9.72 0.50
N GLY A 340 -1.98 8.74 1.38
CA GLY A 340 -3.09 8.13 2.09
C GLY A 340 -2.65 6.95 2.95
N THR A 341 -3.64 6.27 3.52
CA THR A 341 -3.43 5.16 4.45
C THR A 341 -4.17 3.90 4.00
N THR A 342 -3.92 2.77 4.66
CA THR A 342 -4.69 1.54 4.38
C THR A 342 -6.19 1.75 4.65
N GLU A 343 -6.54 2.52 5.67
CA GLU A 343 -7.91 2.76 6.10
C GLU A 343 -8.72 3.63 5.13
N SER A 344 -8.05 4.49 4.34
CA SER A 344 -8.73 5.55 3.57
C SER A 344 -8.34 5.64 2.11
N PHE A 345 -7.40 4.82 1.63
CA PHE A 345 -6.80 4.90 0.29
C PHE A 345 -6.06 6.23 0.08
N TRP A 346 -6.12 6.84 -1.11
CA TRP A 346 -5.60 8.18 -1.34
C TRP A 346 -6.52 9.24 -0.79
N ASN A 347 -5.92 10.27 -0.23
CA ASN A 347 -6.68 11.41 0.33
C ASN A 347 -6.15 12.74 -0.16
N THR A 348 -4.86 12.82 -0.51
CA THR A 348 -4.35 13.93 -1.31
C THR A 348 -3.65 13.42 -2.55
N PHE A 349 -3.61 14.25 -3.58
CA PHE A 349 -3.03 13.89 -4.85
C PHE A 349 -2.33 15.11 -5.50
N LEU A 350 -1.01 14.95 -5.79
CA LEU A 350 -0.22 15.90 -6.55
C LEU A 350 -0.34 15.53 -8.04
N ARG A 351 -0.58 16.51 -8.88
CA ARG A 351 -0.86 16.31 -10.31
C ARG A 351 0.19 17.00 -11.18
N PRO A 352 0.36 16.57 -12.45
CA PRO A 352 1.37 17.15 -13.34
C PRO A 352 1.23 18.68 -13.53
N TYR A 353 0.03 19.21 -13.50
CA TYR A 353 -0.20 20.65 -13.62
C TYR A 353 0.14 21.47 -12.36
N ASP A 354 0.40 20.82 -11.24
CA ASP A 354 0.90 21.44 -10.01
C ASP A 354 2.45 21.51 -10.01
N LEU A 355 3.09 20.89 -11.01
CA LEU A 355 4.54 20.78 -11.11
C LEU A 355 5.14 21.81 -12.08
N PRO A 356 6.37 22.28 -11.85
CA PRO A 356 7.30 21.87 -10.78
C PRO A 356 7.14 22.62 -9.46
N GLU A 357 6.24 23.60 -9.35
CA GLU A 357 6.13 24.55 -8.22
C GLU A 357 5.86 23.82 -6.90
N MET A 358 4.94 22.84 -6.92
CA MET A 358 4.50 22.10 -5.74
C MET A 358 5.23 20.76 -5.56
N ALA A 359 6.33 20.53 -6.29
CA ALA A 359 7.18 19.34 -6.11
C ALA A 359 7.70 19.28 -4.66
N GLY A 360 7.57 18.11 -4.04
CA GLY A 360 7.89 17.87 -2.63
C GLY A 360 6.67 17.88 -1.71
N THR A 361 5.48 18.30 -2.19
CA THR A 361 4.24 18.17 -1.43
C THR A 361 3.51 16.86 -1.74
N ALA A 362 2.56 16.50 -0.88
CA ALA A 362 1.63 15.40 -1.11
C ALA A 362 0.41 15.81 -1.99
N GLY A 363 0.40 17.03 -2.50
CA GLY A 363 -0.71 17.56 -3.29
C GLY A 363 -1.87 18.07 -2.43
N ARG A 364 -3.05 18.17 -3.03
CA ARG A 364 -4.30 18.65 -2.42
C ARG A 364 -5.30 17.53 -2.27
N ALA A 365 -6.31 17.73 -1.42
CA ALA A 365 -7.39 16.77 -1.19
C ALA A 365 -7.94 16.18 -2.50
N CYS A 366 -8.20 14.87 -2.48
CA CYS A 366 -8.94 14.21 -3.55
C CYS A 366 -10.38 14.74 -3.61
N THR A 367 -11.07 14.47 -4.72
CA THR A 367 -12.35 15.13 -5.05
C THR A 367 -13.42 14.97 -3.95
N ASP A 368 -13.52 13.78 -3.37
CA ASP A 368 -14.55 13.46 -2.37
C ASP A 368 -14.02 13.49 -0.93
N ASP A 369 -12.79 13.98 -0.74
CA ASP A 369 -12.12 13.98 0.56
C ASP A 369 -12.02 15.38 1.15
N GLU A 370 -12.11 15.44 2.46
CA GLU A 370 -11.73 16.61 3.26
C GLU A 370 -10.46 16.26 4.03
N VAL A 371 -9.40 17.01 3.78
CA VAL A 371 -8.10 16.85 4.44
C VAL A 371 -7.73 18.18 5.07
N VAL A 372 -7.55 18.17 6.38
CA VAL A 372 -7.20 19.36 7.16
C VAL A 372 -6.05 19.06 8.10
N VAL A 373 -5.32 20.09 8.52
CA VAL A 373 -4.25 19.98 9.50
C VAL A 373 -4.68 20.68 10.79
N VAL A 374 -4.82 19.87 11.85
CA VAL A 374 -5.24 20.37 13.18
C VAL A 374 -4.05 20.42 14.12
N LYS A 375 -4.17 21.19 15.20
CA LYS A 375 -3.12 21.29 16.22
C LYS A 375 -2.69 19.90 16.71
N ALA A 376 -1.41 19.70 16.93
CA ALA A 376 -0.89 18.45 17.47
C ALA A 376 -0.79 18.58 19.01
N ASP A 377 -1.52 17.73 19.72
CA ASP A 377 -1.48 17.66 21.18
C ASP A 377 -1.22 16.22 21.62
N SER A 378 -0.34 16.01 22.59
CA SER A 378 0.01 14.67 23.11
C SER A 378 -0.88 14.22 24.26
N GLU A 379 -1.56 15.15 24.95
CA GLU A 379 -2.32 14.89 26.18
C GLU A 379 -3.82 14.74 25.92
N ARG A 380 -4.34 15.42 24.90
CA ARG A 380 -5.75 15.36 24.54
C ARG A 380 -5.97 15.11 23.06
N ARG A 381 -7.16 14.67 22.72
CA ARG A 381 -7.63 14.70 21.33
C ARG A 381 -8.01 16.14 20.97
N VAL A 382 -7.45 16.63 19.87
CA VAL A 382 -7.76 17.92 19.30
C VAL A 382 -9.08 17.83 18.52
N GLU A 383 -9.91 18.86 18.57
CA GLU A 383 -11.14 18.90 17.81
C GLU A 383 -10.88 19.14 16.31
N PRO A 384 -11.76 18.63 15.42
CA PRO A 384 -11.53 18.73 13.97
C PRO A 384 -11.52 20.16 13.40
N ASP A 385 -11.95 21.15 14.15
CA ASP A 385 -11.98 22.58 13.81
C ASP A 385 -10.85 23.40 14.46
N GLU A 386 -9.97 22.77 15.23
CA GLU A 386 -8.78 23.41 15.82
C GLU A 386 -7.61 23.40 14.83
N TYR A 387 -7.72 24.13 13.72
CA TYR A 387 -6.71 24.16 12.67
C TYR A 387 -5.40 24.82 13.11
N VAL A 388 -4.31 24.42 12.46
CA VAL A 388 -3.07 25.20 12.41
C VAL A 388 -3.16 26.27 11.33
N ASP A 389 -2.30 27.29 11.37
CA ASP A 389 -2.25 28.30 10.33
C ASP A 389 -1.85 27.69 8.97
N ALA A 390 -2.49 28.14 7.89
CA ALA A 390 -2.24 27.66 6.53
C ALA A 390 -1.03 28.39 5.88
N ASP A 391 0.08 28.48 6.62
CA ASP A 391 1.29 29.23 6.27
C ASP A 391 2.44 28.34 5.77
N ASN A 392 2.20 27.05 5.68
CA ASN A 392 3.18 26.00 5.37
C ASN A 392 4.34 25.90 6.38
N MET A 393 4.16 26.40 7.60
CA MET A 393 5.16 26.41 8.67
C MET A 393 4.66 25.73 9.95
N GLU A 394 3.43 26.07 10.41
CA GLU A 394 2.88 25.47 11.62
C GLU A 394 2.57 23.98 11.38
N ILE A 395 3.18 23.11 12.20
CA ILE A 395 3.03 21.66 12.09
C ILE A 395 1.86 21.19 12.95
N GLY A 396 0.95 20.41 12.33
CA GLY A 396 -0.17 19.79 13.02
C GLY A 396 -0.37 18.34 12.62
N GLU A 397 -1.40 17.70 13.15
CA GLU A 397 -1.82 16.34 12.76
C GLU A 397 -2.76 16.43 11.53
N ILE A 398 -2.45 15.63 10.52
CA ILE A 398 -3.30 15.49 9.33
C ILE A 398 -4.49 14.64 9.70
N ILE A 399 -5.71 15.15 9.53
CA ILE A 399 -6.94 14.39 9.70
C ILE A 399 -7.76 14.39 8.42
N ILE A 400 -8.52 13.31 8.22
CA ILE A 400 -9.14 13.02 6.93
C ILE A 400 -10.58 12.59 7.13
N ARG A 401 -11.50 13.13 6.32
CA ARG A 401 -12.86 12.63 6.16
C ARG A 401 -13.06 12.18 4.71
N THR A 402 -13.44 10.91 4.51
CA THR A 402 -13.50 10.30 3.18
C THR A 402 -14.55 9.20 3.10
N PRO A 403 -15.29 9.08 2.01
CA PRO A 403 -16.21 7.96 1.80
C PRO A 403 -15.49 6.65 1.43
N LYS A 404 -14.16 6.67 1.26
CA LYS A 404 -13.33 5.49 0.95
C LYS A 404 -12.89 4.71 2.20
N SER A 405 -13.27 5.15 3.39
CA SER A 405 -13.01 4.49 4.68
C SER A 405 -14.25 3.82 5.21
N SER A 406 -14.09 2.63 5.81
CA SER A 406 -15.15 1.96 6.57
C SER A 406 -15.26 2.46 8.02
N TYR A 407 -14.38 3.36 8.45
CA TYR A 407 -14.32 3.92 9.81
C TYR A 407 -14.32 2.84 10.91
N SER A 408 -13.69 1.71 10.64
CA SER A 408 -13.69 0.54 11.53
C SER A 408 -12.37 -0.25 11.43
N TYR A 409 -12.13 -1.08 12.43
CA TYR A 409 -11.19 -2.19 12.39
C TYR A 409 -11.91 -3.48 12.75
N SER A 410 -11.59 -4.57 12.05
CA SER A 410 -12.12 -5.88 12.38
C SER A 410 -11.62 -6.31 13.76
N ASN A 411 -12.52 -6.81 14.59
CA ASN A 411 -12.23 -7.32 15.94
C ASN A 411 -11.53 -6.33 16.90
N ASN A 412 -11.49 -5.01 16.57
CA ASN A 412 -10.76 -4.03 17.37
C ASN A 412 -11.49 -2.69 17.52
N PRO A 413 -12.67 -2.66 18.22
CA PRO A 413 -13.47 -1.44 18.39
C PRO A 413 -12.75 -0.35 19.20
N GLU A 414 -11.89 -0.71 20.15
CA GLU A 414 -11.15 0.27 20.95
C GLU A 414 -10.18 1.10 20.09
N GLN A 415 -9.47 0.43 19.18
CA GLN A 415 -8.58 1.13 18.27
C GLN A 415 -9.35 1.94 17.24
N ALA A 416 -10.53 1.47 16.80
CA ALA A 416 -11.41 2.25 15.93
C ALA A 416 -11.84 3.56 16.62
N GLN A 417 -12.26 3.52 17.89
CA GLN A 417 -12.60 4.73 18.65
C GLN A 417 -11.43 5.70 18.83
N LYS A 418 -10.20 5.17 18.93
CA LYS A 418 -9.00 6.00 19.00
C LYS A 418 -8.65 6.66 17.67
N LYS A 419 -8.93 5.97 16.56
CA LYS A 419 -8.55 6.41 15.21
C LYS A 419 -9.60 7.32 14.57
N PHE A 420 -10.89 7.04 14.81
CA PHE A 420 -12.00 7.73 14.15
C PHE A 420 -12.82 8.56 15.15
N TYR A 421 -13.05 9.83 14.82
CA TYR A 421 -13.76 10.74 15.69
C TYR A 421 -14.51 11.81 14.89
N LYS A 422 -15.77 12.02 15.17
CA LYS A 422 -16.64 13.02 14.50
C LYS A 422 -16.57 12.96 12.96
N GLY A 423 -16.49 11.75 12.40
CA GLY A 423 -16.41 11.52 10.95
C GLY A 423 -15.02 11.77 10.36
N PHE A 424 -14.01 12.08 11.16
CA PHE A 424 -12.62 12.17 10.74
C PHE A 424 -11.78 10.99 11.21
N MET A 425 -10.82 10.62 10.40
CA MET A 425 -9.73 9.72 10.74
C MET A 425 -8.51 10.55 11.14
N TYR A 426 -8.02 10.36 12.36
CA TYR A 426 -6.76 10.93 12.85
C TYR A 426 -5.61 10.05 12.38
N THR A 427 -4.85 10.53 11.39
CA THR A 427 -3.88 9.69 10.70
C THR A 427 -2.69 9.29 11.57
N GLY A 428 -2.32 10.14 12.52
CA GLY A 428 -1.06 10.08 13.25
C GLY A 428 0.12 10.55 12.39
N ASP A 429 -0.13 11.03 11.16
CA ASP A 429 0.86 11.72 10.36
C ASP A 429 0.83 13.20 10.67
N LEU A 430 2.00 13.82 10.73
CA LEU A 430 2.18 15.25 10.94
C LEU A 430 2.49 15.93 9.63
N GLY A 431 1.98 17.15 9.47
CA GLY A 431 2.17 17.92 8.26
C GLY A 431 1.93 19.41 8.46
N THR A 432 2.23 20.14 7.41
CA THR A 432 1.85 21.54 7.22
C THR A 432 0.91 21.65 6.04
N TRP A 433 0.22 22.77 5.90
CA TRP A 433 -0.58 23.10 4.71
C TRP A 433 -0.45 24.57 4.35
N ASP A 434 -0.77 24.88 3.11
CA ASP A 434 -0.80 26.26 2.63
C ASP A 434 -2.24 26.75 2.35
N GLU A 435 -2.40 28.04 2.07
CA GLU A 435 -3.69 28.67 1.74
C GLU A 435 -4.40 28.03 0.52
N LYS A 436 -3.65 27.32 -0.34
CA LYS A 436 -4.19 26.61 -1.50
C LYS A 436 -4.57 25.15 -1.19
N GLY A 437 -4.36 24.70 0.06
CA GLY A 437 -4.65 23.37 0.53
C GLY A 437 -3.62 22.29 0.14
N PHE A 438 -2.40 22.67 -0.25
CA PHE A 438 -1.32 21.70 -0.45
C PHE A 438 -0.78 21.22 0.88
N ILE A 439 -0.68 19.91 1.03
CA ILE A 439 -0.21 19.22 2.24
C ILE A 439 1.27 18.85 2.05
N THR A 440 2.10 19.16 3.04
CA THR A 440 3.47 18.67 3.15
C THR A 440 3.56 17.74 4.37
N VAL A 441 3.82 16.47 4.15
CA VAL A 441 3.96 15.47 5.23
C VAL A 441 5.35 15.61 5.83
N VAL A 442 5.44 15.85 7.14
CA VAL A 442 6.72 16.08 7.84
C VAL A 442 7.13 14.93 8.75
N GLY A 443 6.28 13.93 8.95
CA GLY A 443 6.61 12.74 9.73
C GLY A 443 5.42 12.10 10.43
N ARG A 444 5.74 11.23 11.41
CA ARG A 444 4.75 10.54 12.24
C ARG A 444 4.72 11.14 13.63
N LYS A 445 3.52 11.25 14.22
CA LYS A 445 3.35 11.68 15.61
C LYS A 445 4.08 10.75 16.59
N ASP A 446 4.05 9.45 16.32
CA ASP A 446 4.71 8.41 17.13
C ASP A 446 6.25 8.40 16.99
N ASP A 447 6.78 9.00 15.93
CA ASP A 447 8.23 9.08 15.65
C ASP A 447 8.83 10.42 16.09
N MET A 448 8.00 11.39 16.50
CA MET A 448 8.44 12.67 17.03
C MET A 448 9.34 12.48 18.25
N ILE A 449 10.47 13.18 18.28
CA ILE A 449 11.44 13.11 19.38
C ILE A 449 11.29 14.36 20.24
N ILE A 450 11.07 14.17 21.53
CA ILE A 450 11.02 15.29 22.48
C ILE A 450 12.39 15.42 23.13
N SER A 451 13.16 16.44 22.76
CA SER A 451 14.50 16.70 23.28
C SER A 451 14.57 18.07 23.93
N ALA A 452 14.89 18.12 25.23
CA ALA A 452 14.97 19.33 26.04
C ALA A 452 13.68 20.22 26.00
N GLY A 453 12.52 19.57 25.89
CA GLY A 453 11.21 20.24 25.79
C GLY A 453 10.80 20.67 24.38
N GLU A 454 11.64 20.44 23.37
CA GLU A 454 11.38 20.80 21.98
C GLU A 454 10.96 19.57 21.16
N ASN A 455 9.98 19.74 20.29
CA ASN A 455 9.54 18.73 19.36
C ASN A 455 10.45 18.69 18.13
N ILE A 456 11.02 17.53 17.85
CA ILE A 456 11.90 17.30 16.69
C ILE A 456 11.28 16.24 15.80
N TYR A 457 11.19 16.55 14.52
CA TYR A 457 10.63 15.69 13.50
C TYR A 457 11.77 15.03 12.70
N PRO A 458 12.02 13.72 12.89
CA PRO A 458 13.18 13.03 12.31
C PRO A 458 13.29 13.19 10.81
N VAL A 459 12.17 13.07 10.08
CA VAL A 459 12.14 13.09 8.61
C VAL A 459 12.77 14.38 8.06
N GLN A 460 12.54 15.53 8.67
CA GLN A 460 13.15 16.80 8.22
C GLN A 460 14.69 16.77 8.32
N LEU A 461 15.21 16.16 9.37
CA LEU A 461 16.66 16.02 9.54
C LEU A 461 17.23 14.92 8.62
N GLU A 462 16.48 13.86 8.40
CA GLU A 462 16.85 12.79 7.46
C GLU A 462 16.98 13.34 6.03
N GLU A 463 16.05 14.18 5.59
CA GLU A 463 16.11 14.86 4.28
C GLU A 463 17.39 15.72 4.14
N ILE A 464 17.72 16.48 5.18
CA ILE A 464 18.94 17.30 5.19
C ILE A 464 20.19 16.43 5.15
N LEU A 465 20.24 15.35 5.94
CA LEU A 465 21.37 14.45 5.96
C LEU A 465 21.53 13.67 4.64
N ASN A 466 20.42 13.24 4.03
CA ASN A 466 20.42 12.55 2.75
C ASN A 466 20.89 13.43 1.58
N ALA A 467 20.84 14.76 1.73
CA ALA A 467 21.43 15.69 0.75
C ALA A 467 22.98 15.71 0.80
N HIS A 468 23.60 15.16 1.84
CA HIS A 468 25.05 15.05 1.94
C HIS A 468 25.60 13.98 0.99
N PRO A 469 26.59 14.27 0.11
CA PRO A 469 27.06 13.37 -0.95
C PRO A 469 27.68 12.06 -0.45
N GLY A 470 28.07 12.00 0.82
CA GLY A 470 28.63 10.80 1.44
C GLY A 470 27.59 9.88 2.09
N ILE A 471 26.30 10.25 2.12
CA ILE A 471 25.20 9.50 2.75
C ILE A 471 24.32 8.92 1.65
N SER A 472 24.13 7.61 1.67
CA SER A 472 23.19 6.93 0.79
C SER A 472 21.78 6.99 1.33
N ASP A 473 21.62 6.79 2.65
CA ASP A 473 20.33 6.92 3.35
C ASP A 473 20.54 6.99 4.88
N CYS A 474 19.58 7.54 5.62
CA CYS A 474 19.64 7.58 7.07
C CYS A 474 18.28 7.49 7.74
N VAL A 475 18.28 7.10 9.02
CA VAL A 475 17.14 7.16 9.94
C VAL A 475 17.59 7.77 11.26
N ILE A 476 16.81 8.72 11.77
CA ILE A 476 17.04 9.38 13.05
C ILE A 476 15.99 8.92 14.06
N VAL A 477 16.44 8.53 15.24
CA VAL A 477 15.56 8.08 16.33
C VAL A 477 15.94 8.70 17.65
N GLY A 478 14.97 8.82 18.57
CA GLY A 478 15.19 9.26 19.94
C GLY A 478 15.71 8.12 20.81
N VAL A 479 16.76 8.41 21.58
CA VAL A 479 17.29 7.53 22.63
C VAL A 479 17.24 8.24 23.99
N PRO A 480 17.02 7.52 25.12
CA PRO A 480 16.94 8.14 26.43
C PRO A 480 18.20 8.95 26.77
N ASP A 481 17.99 10.16 27.30
CA ASP A 481 19.04 11.08 27.78
C ASP A 481 18.63 11.67 29.13
N ARG A 482 19.55 11.63 30.12
CA ARG A 482 19.25 12.06 31.49
C ARG A 482 18.93 13.54 31.64
N THR A 483 19.44 14.38 30.74
CA THR A 483 19.32 15.84 30.83
C THR A 483 18.29 16.40 29.86
N ARG A 484 18.02 15.69 28.77
CA ARG A 484 17.17 16.15 27.68
C ARG A 484 15.86 15.38 27.52
N GLY A 485 15.65 14.34 28.33
CA GLY A 485 14.59 13.36 28.12
C GLY A 485 14.98 12.40 26.99
N GLN A 486 15.19 12.92 25.77
CA GLN A 486 15.72 12.17 24.64
C GLN A 486 16.86 12.93 23.95
N SER A 487 17.80 12.18 23.38
CA SER A 487 18.80 12.67 22.41
C SER A 487 18.64 11.95 21.08
N LEU A 488 19.08 12.58 20.00
CA LEU A 488 18.96 12.03 18.65
C LEU A 488 20.13 11.09 18.35
N ALA A 489 19.82 9.95 17.76
CA ALA A 489 20.77 8.98 17.22
C ALA A 489 20.51 8.82 15.71
N ALA A 490 21.53 9.07 14.89
CA ALA A 490 21.47 8.91 13.44
C ALA A 490 22.09 7.57 13.04
N TYR A 491 21.29 6.72 12.38
CA TYR A 491 21.69 5.48 11.75
C TYR A 491 21.88 5.73 10.26
N ILE A 492 23.07 5.50 9.73
CA ILE A 492 23.50 6.01 8.43
C ILE A 492 24.05 4.88 7.58
N VAL A 493 23.54 4.79 6.35
CA VAL A 493 24.12 3.99 5.27
C VAL A 493 25.02 4.90 4.45
N LYS A 494 26.29 4.53 4.34
CA LYS A 494 27.28 5.33 3.62
C LYS A 494 27.16 5.16 2.11
N GLU A 495 27.31 6.24 1.37
CA GLU A 495 27.62 6.20 -0.06
C GLU A 495 29.16 6.22 -0.27
N ASN A 496 29.90 6.89 0.64
CA ASN A 496 31.36 6.95 0.64
C ASN A 496 31.90 6.32 1.92
N GLU A 497 32.68 5.24 1.79
CA GLU A 497 33.26 4.51 2.92
C GLU A 497 34.16 5.38 3.82
N ALA A 498 34.78 6.43 3.29
CA ALA A 498 35.61 7.34 4.05
C ALA A 498 34.80 8.27 4.99
N LEU A 499 33.47 8.39 4.80
CA LEU A 499 32.63 9.29 5.60
C LEU A 499 32.72 8.98 7.09
N SER A 500 33.01 9.99 7.89
CA SER A 500 33.12 9.90 9.35
C SER A 500 31.96 10.59 10.08
N GLY A 501 31.70 10.19 11.33
CA GLY A 501 30.71 10.86 12.17
C GLY A 501 31.06 12.32 12.49
N ALA A 502 32.36 12.64 12.52
CA ALA A 502 32.84 14.01 12.72
C ALA A 502 32.46 14.93 11.56
N GLU A 503 32.61 14.45 10.31
CA GLU A 503 32.21 15.21 9.10
C GLU A 503 30.69 15.45 9.09
N ILE A 504 29.89 14.45 9.45
CA ILE A 504 28.42 14.62 9.53
C ILE A 504 28.07 15.61 10.65
N SER A 505 28.74 15.51 11.80
CA SER A 505 28.57 16.44 12.92
C SER A 505 28.87 17.87 12.52
N GLN A 506 29.97 18.09 11.78
CA GLN A 506 30.34 19.39 11.24
C GLN A 506 29.34 19.87 10.20
N TYR A 507 28.90 19.00 9.27
CA TYR A 507 27.85 19.33 8.32
C TYR A 507 26.56 19.81 9.01
N CYS A 508 26.16 19.13 10.12
CA CYS A 508 25.02 19.58 10.92
C CYS A 508 25.23 20.95 11.57
N ASP A 509 26.46 21.25 12.06
CA ASP A 509 26.79 22.54 12.69
C ASP A 509 26.78 23.70 11.68
N GLU A 510 27.16 23.44 10.44
CA GLU A 510 27.23 24.43 9.37
C GLU A 510 25.90 24.62 8.62
N HIS A 511 24.96 23.66 8.75
CA HIS A 511 23.71 23.68 8.00
C HIS A 511 22.70 24.68 8.61
N PRO A 512 22.22 25.68 7.84
CA PRO A 512 21.40 26.79 8.37
C PRO A 512 20.04 26.36 8.94
N MET A 513 19.53 25.17 8.55
CA MET A 513 18.25 24.63 9.02
C MET A 513 18.37 23.70 10.22
N ILE A 514 19.58 23.42 10.71
CA ILE A 514 19.82 22.56 11.88
C ILE A 514 20.24 23.40 13.08
N SER A 515 19.30 23.66 13.98
CA SER A 515 19.64 24.28 15.26
C SER A 515 20.32 23.29 16.20
N ALA A 516 21.11 23.79 17.15
CA ALA A 516 21.95 23.00 18.05
C ALA A 516 21.19 21.92 18.85
N TYR A 517 19.89 22.11 19.11
CA TYR A 517 19.08 21.11 19.82
C TYR A 517 18.59 19.98 18.88
N LYS A 518 18.52 20.23 17.57
CA LYS A 518 18.14 19.25 16.54
C LYS A 518 19.30 18.36 16.08
N LYS A 519 20.53 18.73 16.41
CA LYS A 519 21.73 17.99 15.98
C LYS A 519 21.75 16.59 16.63
N PRO A 520 21.95 15.51 15.83
CA PRO A 520 22.19 14.20 16.38
C PRO A 520 23.43 14.17 17.28
N ARG A 521 23.34 13.44 18.39
CA ARG A 521 24.44 13.29 19.34
C ARG A 521 25.14 11.94 19.24
N TYR A 522 24.48 11.00 18.59
CA TYR A 522 24.99 9.66 18.36
C TYR A 522 24.92 9.35 16.87
N TYR A 523 25.98 8.74 16.36
CA TYR A 523 26.10 8.36 14.96
C TYR A 523 26.48 6.87 14.88
N ARG A 524 25.74 6.11 14.08
CA ARG A 524 25.95 4.69 13.84
C ARG A 524 25.92 4.42 12.34
N PHE A 525 27.01 3.86 11.82
CA PHE A 525 27.05 3.38 10.43
C PHE A 525 26.59 1.93 10.39
N ILE A 526 25.73 1.62 9.42
CA ILE A 526 25.17 0.30 9.17
C ILE A 526 25.15 0.00 7.67
N ASP A 527 25.13 -1.28 7.30
CA ASP A 527 25.14 -1.72 5.91
C ASP A 527 23.80 -1.48 5.20
N ALA A 528 22.69 -1.60 5.92
CA ALA A 528 21.34 -1.38 5.39
C ALA A 528 20.38 -0.96 6.50
N LEU A 529 19.40 -0.09 6.15
CA LEU A 529 18.30 0.28 7.03
C LEU A 529 17.21 -0.81 7.02
N PRO A 530 16.56 -1.07 8.17
CA PRO A 530 15.36 -1.89 8.21
C PRO A 530 14.24 -1.23 7.37
N MET A 531 13.72 -1.97 6.39
CA MET A 531 12.68 -1.49 5.47
C MET A 531 11.47 -2.43 5.50
N THR A 532 10.29 -1.87 5.27
CA THR A 532 9.09 -2.67 5.00
C THR A 532 9.18 -3.35 3.64
N ALA A 533 8.29 -4.29 3.36
CA ALA A 533 8.17 -4.92 2.03
C ALA A 533 7.89 -3.93 0.90
N THR A 534 7.36 -2.75 1.23
CA THR A 534 7.09 -1.64 0.30
C THR A 534 8.22 -0.60 0.24
N GLY A 535 9.35 -0.84 0.89
CA GLY A 535 10.48 0.08 0.88
C GLY A 535 10.33 1.30 1.81
N LYS A 536 9.45 1.24 2.83
CA LYS A 536 9.37 2.29 3.86
C LYS A 536 10.37 2.02 4.98
N LYS A 537 11.02 3.08 5.47
CA LYS A 537 11.90 3.02 6.64
C LYS A 537 11.13 2.60 7.89
N MET A 538 11.68 1.65 8.65
CA MET A 538 11.06 1.13 9.87
C MET A 538 11.68 1.81 11.09
N HIS A 539 11.32 3.08 11.36
CA HIS A 539 11.84 3.87 12.48
C HIS A 539 11.75 3.14 13.83
N TYR A 540 10.65 2.42 14.07
CA TYR A 540 10.48 1.65 15.30
C TYR A 540 11.56 0.57 15.49
N LYS A 541 11.94 -0.16 14.42
CA LYS A 541 13.03 -1.15 14.47
C LYS A 541 14.39 -0.50 14.70
N VAL A 542 14.64 0.64 14.04
CA VAL A 542 15.87 1.39 14.28
C VAL A 542 15.91 1.91 15.72
N ARG A 543 14.77 2.30 16.29
CA ARG A 543 14.66 2.70 17.70
C ARG A 543 14.97 1.53 18.65
N GLU A 544 14.47 0.33 18.38
CA GLU A 544 14.82 -0.89 19.13
C GLU A 544 16.33 -1.18 19.05
N MET A 545 16.90 -1.13 17.85
CA MET A 545 18.35 -1.28 17.64
C MET A 545 19.13 -0.21 18.41
N ALA A 546 18.69 1.03 18.42
CA ALA A 546 19.35 2.13 19.11
C ALA A 546 19.33 1.97 20.64
N LEU A 547 18.24 1.47 21.20
CA LEU A 547 18.15 1.15 22.63
C LEU A 547 19.10 0.02 23.01
N GLU A 548 19.23 -0.99 22.17
CA GLU A 548 20.17 -2.09 22.37
C GLU A 548 21.62 -1.63 22.21
N ASP A 549 21.93 -0.87 21.16
CA ASP A 549 23.26 -0.32 20.91
C ASP A 549 23.70 0.67 22.00
N LEU A 550 22.77 1.42 22.58
CA LEU A 550 23.02 2.29 23.73
C LEU A 550 23.41 1.47 24.97
N LYS A 551 22.65 0.40 25.26
CA LYS A 551 22.96 -0.53 26.40
C LYS A 551 24.32 -1.19 26.22
N ASN A 552 24.66 -1.55 24.99
CA ASN A 552 25.90 -2.26 24.65
C ASN A 552 27.10 -1.32 24.41
N GLY A 553 26.94 -0.01 24.58
CA GLY A 553 28.01 0.99 24.38
C GLY A 553 28.47 1.13 22.93
N LYS A 554 27.65 0.69 21.96
CA LYS A 554 27.96 0.77 20.53
C LYS A 554 27.61 2.13 19.90
N LEU A 555 26.75 2.93 20.54
CA LEU A 555 26.48 4.30 20.12
C LEU A 555 27.60 5.21 20.61
N LYS A 556 28.33 5.83 19.68
CA LYS A 556 29.36 6.82 19.99
C LYS A 556 28.74 8.20 20.03
N ARG A 557 28.89 8.88 21.17
CA ARG A 557 28.52 10.28 21.32
C ARG A 557 29.64 11.16 20.73
N LEU A 558 29.26 12.13 19.88
CA LEU A 558 30.15 13.15 19.33
C LEU A 558 29.79 14.54 19.88
#